data_f9695a4c6116ddc0988d08c5f4e67fea
#
_entry.id   f9695a4c6116ddc0988d08c5f4e67fea
#
_cell.length_a   1.000
_cell.length_b   1.000
_cell.length_c   1.000
_cell.angle_alpha   90.00
_cell.angle_beta   90.00
_cell.angle_gamma   90.00
#
_symmetry.space_group_name_H-M   'P 1'
#
loop_
_entity.id
_entity.type
_entity.pdbx_description
1 polymer ?
#
loop_
_entity_poly.entity_id
_entity_poly.type
_entity_poly.pdbx_seq_one_letter_code
_entity_poly.pdbx_strand_id
1 'polypeptide(L)'
;MTKVLTTALVALLGLNSAQVPMAVLATENTTVDTSQASEATSGTVAEFSEEIATNYGLNIDAAMVIDSESGQILYDQNGADLHGIASLTKLIALFVVYDEIASGNLSFDTKVPVSEAVSALSVAAGLSNVPLEESTDYYTVDALIDAAVIGSGNAAVVALAEYIAGSEQSFVEMMDDKLTELGIKDFELYTASGLAGSWLTTTDGSASPYSIDQENMMQARDILFVAREIVNEYPDVLERSNVTSKEFQVSDTETYTLESTNLFLPGNAYERDDVSGLKTGTESIAGRCIIIMSQIDSRDIMLVTLGAETEDERYVNTGTLLTALQENLAYTTLYEEGAPWLPADNVAIYQGVVSGVDLNYAKTNALFLPYNYDLENNSTTTYDAAFQYDAVGNLALTAPLSVDQSINTFNTTVNFDESLFNQLDMSNAIVPAEDVDKVSIVVQVARIMEDLFKGWMEDIQGVFN
;
A
#
# COMPACT_ATOMS: atom_id res chain seq x y z
N MET A 1 -59.25 -9.89 -13.52
CA MET A 1 -58.36 -8.79 -13.19
C MET A 1 -57.06 -9.19 -12.47
N THR A 2 -57.02 -10.30 -11.73
CA THR A 2 -55.83 -10.69 -10.93
C THR A 2 -54.76 -11.46 -11.73
N LYS A 3 -55.02 -11.89 -12.95
CA LYS A 3 -54.06 -12.64 -13.79
C LYS A 3 -53.22 -11.77 -14.72
N VAL A 4 -53.57 -10.53 -14.95
CA VAL A 4 -52.87 -9.61 -15.84
C VAL A 4 -51.73 -8.88 -15.07
N LEU A 5 -51.87 -8.68 -13.74
CA LEU A 5 -50.85 -8.05 -12.93
C LEU A 5 -49.63 -8.96 -12.68
N THR A 6 -49.76 -10.28 -12.73
CA THR A 6 -48.66 -11.21 -12.46
C THR A 6 -47.72 -11.39 -13.65
N THR A 7 -48.18 -11.08 -14.87
CA THR A 7 -47.37 -11.25 -16.09
C THR A 7 -46.51 -10.04 -16.39
N ALA A 8 -46.86 -8.85 -15.91
CA ALA A 8 -46.04 -7.64 -16.08
C ALA A 8 -44.85 -7.56 -15.13
N LEU A 9 -44.93 -8.26 -13.97
CA LEU A 9 -43.83 -8.24 -12.97
C LEU A 9 -42.69 -9.22 -13.28
N VAL A 10 -42.95 -10.23 -14.14
CA VAL A 10 -41.93 -11.25 -14.50
C VAL A 10 -41.10 -10.84 -15.72
N ALA A 11 -41.56 -9.86 -16.49
CA ALA A 11 -40.83 -9.37 -17.67
C ALA A 11 -39.73 -8.34 -17.36
N LEU A 12 -39.64 -7.83 -16.12
CA LEU A 12 -38.62 -6.84 -15.69
C LEU A 12 -37.41 -7.49 -15.02
N LEU A 13 -37.40 -8.81 -14.80
CA LEU A 13 -36.31 -9.52 -14.11
C LEU A 13 -35.34 -10.26 -15.04
N GLY A 14 -35.34 -9.94 -16.31
CA GLY A 14 -34.56 -10.67 -17.32
C GLY A 14 -33.63 -9.74 -18.14
N LEU A 15 -32.90 -8.83 -17.52
CA LEU A 15 -31.83 -8.12 -18.21
C LEU A 15 -30.51 -8.87 -18.01
N ASN A 16 -30.03 -9.45 -19.10
CA ASN A 16 -28.75 -10.12 -19.20
C ASN A 16 -27.61 -9.17 -18.90
N SER A 17 -26.61 -9.65 -18.19
CA SER A 17 -25.27 -9.04 -18.18
C SER A 17 -24.77 -8.89 -19.62
N ALA A 18 -24.67 -7.67 -20.12
CA ALA A 18 -24.10 -7.39 -21.42
C ALA A 18 -22.63 -6.94 -21.21
N GLN A 19 -21.71 -7.62 -21.85
CA GLN A 19 -20.34 -7.15 -21.97
C GLN A 19 -20.27 -6.10 -23.08
N VAL A 20 -19.82 -4.91 -22.75
CA VAL A 20 -19.59 -3.82 -23.72
C VAL A 20 -18.11 -3.51 -23.77
N PRO A 21 -17.44 -3.59 -24.93
CA PRO A 21 -16.06 -3.13 -25.03
C PRO A 21 -16.01 -1.61 -24.84
N MET A 22 -15.15 -1.16 -23.95
CA MET A 22 -14.96 0.26 -23.66
C MET A 22 -14.05 0.89 -24.72
N ALA A 23 -14.55 1.89 -25.44
CA ALA A 23 -13.71 2.76 -26.25
C ALA A 23 -13.19 3.88 -25.33
N VAL A 24 -11.88 3.85 -25.05
CA VAL A 24 -11.20 4.93 -24.33
C VAL A 24 -11.19 6.17 -25.21
N LEU A 25 -11.84 7.25 -24.79
CA LEU A 25 -11.65 8.57 -25.36
C LEU A 25 -10.32 9.12 -24.81
N ALA A 26 -9.24 8.92 -25.57
CA ALA A 26 -7.99 9.60 -25.31
C ALA A 26 -8.20 11.12 -25.51
N THR A 27 -8.07 11.88 -24.42
CA THR A 27 -7.89 13.34 -24.55
C THR A 27 -6.51 13.61 -25.10
N GLU A 28 -6.45 14.32 -26.23
CA GLU A 28 -5.20 14.76 -26.86
C GLU A 28 -4.36 15.56 -25.85
N ASN A 29 -3.21 15.02 -25.47
CA ASN A 29 -2.16 15.82 -24.86
C ASN A 29 -0.78 15.42 -25.33
N THR A 30 -0.08 16.43 -25.83
CA THR A 30 1.36 16.59 -25.99
C THR A 30 2.14 15.42 -26.55
N THR A 31 2.54 15.62 -27.81
CA THR A 31 3.56 14.82 -28.50
C THR A 31 4.87 14.77 -27.72
N VAL A 32 5.09 13.70 -26.99
CA VAL A 32 6.42 13.23 -26.65
C VAL A 32 6.92 12.40 -27.83
N ASP A 33 8.13 12.68 -28.28
CA ASP A 33 8.78 11.98 -29.40
C ASP A 33 9.04 10.53 -29.00
N THR A 34 8.09 9.64 -29.29
CA THR A 34 8.17 8.20 -29.03
C THR A 34 8.86 7.49 -30.19
N SER A 35 10.15 7.72 -30.39
CA SER A 35 10.93 6.99 -31.38
C SER A 35 11.46 5.62 -30.89
N GLN A 36 10.98 5.11 -29.76
CA GLN A 36 11.09 3.69 -29.36
C GLN A 36 9.71 3.22 -28.91
N ALA A 37 8.87 2.85 -29.85
CA ALA A 37 7.68 2.07 -29.53
C ALA A 37 8.17 0.66 -29.12
N SER A 38 8.23 0.43 -27.79
CA SER A 38 8.24 -0.92 -27.21
C SER A 38 6.97 -1.64 -27.67
N GLU A 39 7.06 -2.91 -28.01
CA GLU A 39 5.88 -3.77 -28.24
C GLU A 39 4.97 -3.68 -27.01
N ALA A 40 3.65 -3.76 -27.23
CA ALA A 40 2.66 -3.67 -26.14
C ALA A 40 3.03 -4.64 -25.00
N THR A 41 3.17 -4.09 -23.79
CA THR A 41 3.55 -4.84 -22.59
C THR A 41 2.52 -5.93 -22.32
N SER A 42 2.95 -7.15 -22.09
CA SER A 42 2.10 -8.25 -21.64
C SER A 42 1.43 -7.89 -20.30
N GLY A 43 0.22 -8.41 -20.08
CA GLY A 43 -0.70 -7.89 -19.09
C GLY A 43 -0.41 -8.20 -17.62
N THR A 44 0.79 -8.65 -17.19
CA THR A 44 1.03 -9.05 -15.80
C THR A 44 2.17 -8.26 -15.14
N VAL A 45 2.09 -8.05 -13.82
CA VAL A 45 3.17 -7.42 -13.05
C VAL A 45 4.46 -8.23 -13.16
N ALA A 46 4.36 -9.55 -13.15
CA ALA A 46 5.55 -10.42 -13.24
C ALA A 46 6.30 -10.25 -14.57
N GLU A 47 5.59 -10.24 -15.69
CA GLU A 47 6.17 -10.04 -17.03
C GLU A 47 6.74 -8.62 -17.18
N PHE A 48 6.06 -7.61 -16.68
CA PHE A 48 6.56 -6.24 -16.62
C PHE A 48 7.85 -6.15 -15.78
N SER A 49 7.87 -6.79 -14.61
CA SER A 49 9.04 -6.80 -13.73
C SER A 49 10.25 -7.48 -14.37
N GLU A 50 10.05 -8.62 -15.07
CA GLU A 50 11.11 -9.30 -15.82
C GLU A 50 11.64 -8.42 -16.97
N GLU A 51 10.75 -7.71 -17.67
CA GLU A 51 11.14 -6.79 -18.74
C GLU A 51 11.97 -5.62 -18.20
N ILE A 52 11.53 -4.98 -17.12
CA ILE A 52 12.26 -3.89 -16.45
C ILE A 52 13.63 -4.40 -15.96
N ALA A 53 13.68 -5.52 -15.25
CA ALA A 53 14.94 -6.07 -14.76
C ALA A 53 15.94 -6.33 -15.89
N THR A 54 15.48 -6.88 -17.02
CA THR A 54 16.30 -7.19 -18.18
C THR A 54 16.76 -5.94 -18.90
N ASN A 55 15.87 -5.01 -19.20
CA ASN A 55 16.15 -3.81 -19.99
C ASN A 55 17.09 -2.84 -19.27
N TYR A 56 16.99 -2.77 -17.94
CA TYR A 56 17.79 -1.87 -17.12
C TYR A 56 18.99 -2.58 -16.45
N GLY A 57 19.14 -3.89 -16.66
CA GLY A 57 20.28 -4.68 -16.15
C GLY A 57 20.34 -4.71 -14.63
N LEU A 58 19.19 -4.83 -13.97
CA LEU A 58 19.10 -4.84 -12.51
C LEU A 58 19.72 -6.13 -11.94
N ASN A 59 20.59 -5.96 -10.94
CA ASN A 59 21.19 -7.06 -10.17
C ASN A 59 20.70 -6.96 -8.70
N ILE A 60 19.50 -7.48 -8.44
CA ILE A 60 18.80 -7.41 -7.15
C ILE A 60 18.33 -8.83 -6.82
N ASP A 61 18.57 -9.30 -5.59
CA ASP A 61 18.13 -10.64 -5.18
C ASP A 61 16.61 -10.67 -5.01
N ALA A 62 16.05 -9.69 -4.28
CA ALA A 62 14.61 -9.50 -4.20
C ALA A 62 14.25 -8.01 -4.15
N ALA A 63 13.15 -7.65 -4.80
CA ALA A 63 12.60 -6.30 -4.76
C ALA A 63 11.09 -6.30 -4.90
N MET A 64 10.44 -5.34 -4.25
CA MET A 64 9.03 -5.05 -4.45
C MET A 64 8.78 -3.55 -4.41
N VAL A 65 7.86 -3.10 -5.25
CA VAL A 65 7.37 -1.71 -5.26
C VAL A 65 5.85 -1.69 -5.24
N ILE A 66 5.30 -0.85 -4.40
CA ILE A 66 3.85 -0.67 -4.26
C ILE A 66 3.46 0.80 -4.34
N ASP A 67 2.26 1.06 -4.81
CA ASP A 67 1.55 2.30 -4.51
C ASP A 67 1.27 2.36 -2.99
N SER A 68 1.77 3.37 -2.32
CA SER A 68 1.68 3.46 -0.86
C SER A 68 0.25 3.56 -0.34
N GLU A 69 -0.64 4.21 -1.09
CA GLU A 69 -2.04 4.40 -0.69
C GLU A 69 -2.89 3.15 -0.96
N SER A 70 -2.92 2.68 -2.20
CA SER A 70 -3.78 1.55 -2.60
C SER A 70 -3.18 0.18 -2.31
N GLY A 71 -1.85 0.07 -2.16
CA GLY A 71 -1.14 -1.20 -2.08
C GLY A 71 -1.00 -1.93 -3.43
N GLN A 72 -1.33 -1.27 -4.56
CA GLN A 72 -1.09 -1.86 -5.88
C GLN A 72 0.38 -2.24 -6.05
N ILE A 73 0.63 -3.48 -6.47
CA ILE A 73 2.00 -3.94 -6.80
C ILE A 73 2.39 -3.35 -8.16
N LEU A 74 3.50 -2.63 -8.18
CA LEU A 74 4.06 -2.00 -9.37
C LEU A 74 5.25 -2.77 -9.93
N TYR A 75 5.97 -3.49 -9.08
CA TYR A 75 7.12 -4.32 -9.41
C TYR A 75 7.26 -5.43 -8.38
N ASP A 76 7.54 -6.64 -8.84
CA ASP A 76 7.80 -7.81 -7.99
C ASP A 76 8.90 -8.67 -8.61
N GLN A 77 10.03 -8.76 -7.93
CA GLN A 77 11.12 -9.68 -8.23
C GLN A 77 11.43 -10.48 -6.97
N ASN A 78 11.13 -11.79 -6.98
CA ASN A 78 11.36 -12.70 -5.86
C ASN A 78 10.78 -12.22 -4.51
N GLY A 79 9.73 -11.39 -4.56
CA GLY A 79 9.17 -10.73 -3.38
C GLY A 79 8.59 -11.68 -2.35
N ALA A 80 8.30 -12.93 -2.73
CA ALA A 80 7.78 -14.00 -1.88
C ALA A 80 8.88 -14.94 -1.31
N ASP A 81 10.13 -14.75 -1.69
CA ASP A 81 11.24 -15.57 -1.17
C ASP A 81 11.75 -15.01 0.16
N LEU A 82 12.15 -15.90 1.08
CA LEU A 82 12.76 -15.49 2.34
C LEU A 82 14.18 -14.96 2.11
N HIS A 83 14.43 -13.75 2.57
CA HIS A 83 15.73 -13.07 2.54
C HIS A 83 16.10 -12.53 3.91
N GLY A 84 17.40 -12.40 4.17
CA GLY A 84 17.88 -11.63 5.31
C GLY A 84 17.43 -10.17 5.19
N ILE A 85 16.92 -9.62 6.27
CA ILE A 85 16.42 -8.22 6.31
C ILE A 85 17.30 -7.28 7.12
N ALA A 86 18.29 -7.80 7.81
CA ALA A 86 19.23 -7.00 8.62
C ALA A 86 18.51 -5.93 9.46
N SER A 87 19.03 -4.70 9.49
CA SER A 87 18.46 -3.58 10.25
C SER A 87 17.10 -3.05 9.74
N LEU A 88 16.52 -3.59 8.67
CA LEU A 88 15.09 -3.32 8.36
C LEU A 88 14.21 -3.86 9.48
N THR A 89 14.66 -4.87 10.22
CA THR A 89 14.05 -5.39 11.45
C THR A 89 13.66 -4.29 12.43
N LYS A 90 14.43 -3.18 12.49
CA LYS A 90 14.14 -2.07 13.39
C LYS A 90 12.78 -1.41 13.14
N LEU A 91 12.23 -1.54 11.93
CA LEU A 91 10.87 -1.06 11.65
C LEU A 91 9.83 -1.88 12.43
N ILE A 92 10.04 -3.20 12.56
CA ILE A 92 9.17 -4.07 13.37
C ILE A 92 9.30 -3.70 14.86
N ALA A 93 10.55 -3.56 15.34
CA ALA A 93 10.82 -3.18 16.72
C ALA A 93 10.21 -1.81 17.07
N LEU A 94 10.38 -0.83 16.19
CA LEU A 94 9.80 0.51 16.37
C LEU A 94 8.27 0.48 16.31
N PHE A 95 7.67 -0.37 15.51
CA PHE A 95 6.21 -0.54 15.51
C PHE A 95 5.71 -0.91 16.90
N VAL A 96 6.33 -1.92 17.55
CA VAL A 96 6.01 -2.29 18.93
C VAL A 96 6.23 -1.11 19.89
N VAL A 97 7.34 -0.37 19.75
CA VAL A 97 7.61 0.81 20.60
C VAL A 97 6.53 1.88 20.46
N TYR A 98 6.12 2.18 19.25
CA TYR A 98 5.06 3.17 18.98
C TYR A 98 3.69 2.70 19.47
N ASP A 99 3.37 1.40 19.38
CA ASP A 99 2.16 0.81 19.94
C ASP A 99 2.12 0.98 21.47
N GLU A 100 3.25 0.77 22.16
CA GLU A 100 3.37 1.00 23.59
C GLU A 100 3.19 2.49 23.96
N ILE A 101 3.66 3.40 23.12
CA ILE A 101 3.42 4.83 23.28
C ILE A 101 1.93 5.17 23.05
N ALA A 102 1.33 4.66 21.99
CA ALA A 102 -0.07 4.89 21.66
C ALA A 102 -1.03 4.32 22.73
N SER A 103 -0.66 3.19 23.31
CA SER A 103 -1.40 2.56 24.42
C SER A 103 -1.25 3.29 25.77
N GLY A 104 -0.32 4.26 25.85
CA GLY A 104 -0.04 5.01 27.07
C GLY A 104 0.82 4.25 28.10
N ASN A 105 1.38 3.10 27.73
CA ASN A 105 2.33 2.35 28.57
C ASN A 105 3.71 3.01 28.57
N LEU A 106 4.01 3.77 27.53
CA LEU A 106 5.27 4.47 27.30
C LEU A 106 5.01 5.91 26.87
N SER A 107 5.97 6.79 27.05
CA SER A 107 5.96 8.16 26.47
C SER A 107 7.32 8.51 25.90
N PHE A 108 7.38 9.46 24.99
CA PHE A 108 8.65 9.95 24.43
C PHE A 108 9.62 10.46 25.50
N ASP A 109 9.12 11.04 26.59
CA ASP A 109 9.94 11.55 27.71
C ASP A 109 10.33 10.47 28.71
N THR A 110 9.84 9.24 28.58
CA THR A 110 10.16 8.13 29.49
C THR A 110 11.67 7.88 29.48
N LYS A 111 12.24 7.78 30.67
CA LYS A 111 13.67 7.51 30.84
C LYS A 111 13.92 6.00 30.81
N VAL A 112 14.84 5.60 29.93
CA VAL A 112 15.21 4.21 29.69
C VAL A 112 16.60 3.96 30.29
N PRO A 113 16.76 3.00 31.21
CA PRO A 113 18.07 2.60 31.69
C PRO A 113 18.85 1.88 30.58
N VAL A 114 20.16 2.04 30.62
CA VAL A 114 21.10 1.32 29.73
C VAL A 114 21.94 0.40 30.59
N SER A 115 21.81 -0.91 30.35
CA SER A 115 22.57 -1.94 31.04
C SER A 115 24.05 -1.96 30.61
N GLU A 116 24.93 -2.57 31.41
CA GLU A 116 26.35 -2.78 31.05
C GLU A 116 26.47 -3.54 29.71
N ALA A 117 25.61 -4.53 29.46
CA ALA A 117 25.61 -5.30 28.22
C ALA A 117 25.23 -4.42 27.01
N VAL A 118 24.20 -3.58 27.12
CA VAL A 118 23.77 -2.66 26.08
C VAL A 118 24.83 -1.59 25.84
N SER A 119 25.45 -1.05 26.89
CA SER A 119 26.57 -0.09 26.76
C SER A 119 27.74 -0.72 26.02
N ALA A 120 28.12 -1.97 26.36
CA ALA A 120 29.19 -2.69 25.65
C ALA A 120 28.85 -2.95 24.18
N LEU A 121 27.58 -3.33 23.88
CA LEU A 121 27.09 -3.49 22.50
C LEU A 121 27.19 -2.19 21.71
N SER A 122 26.89 -1.03 22.35
CA SER A 122 26.86 0.27 21.70
C SER A 122 28.20 0.75 21.13
N VAL A 123 29.30 0.15 21.58
CA VAL A 123 30.66 0.46 21.13
C VAL A 123 31.37 -0.74 20.49
N ALA A 124 30.66 -1.84 20.26
CA ALA A 124 31.23 -3.03 19.65
C ALA A 124 31.70 -2.77 18.22
N ALA A 125 32.92 -3.17 17.89
CA ALA A 125 33.51 -2.88 16.61
C ALA A 125 32.81 -3.60 15.44
N GLY A 126 32.64 -2.94 14.31
CA GLY A 126 32.06 -3.48 13.08
C GLY A 126 30.53 -3.47 13.02
N LEU A 127 29.87 -2.92 14.04
CA LEU A 127 28.42 -2.77 14.08
C LEU A 127 27.99 -1.32 13.82
N SER A 128 26.75 -1.13 13.37
CA SER A 128 26.11 0.19 13.36
C SER A 128 25.79 0.60 14.78
N ASN A 129 26.53 1.55 15.31
CA ASN A 129 26.46 1.92 16.71
C ASN A 129 26.27 3.42 16.92
N VAL A 130 25.50 3.73 17.96
CA VAL A 130 25.44 5.03 18.61
C VAL A 130 25.91 4.81 20.04
N PRO A 131 26.99 5.47 20.52
CA PRO A 131 27.52 5.23 21.87
C PRO A 131 26.47 5.53 22.95
N LEU A 132 26.31 4.61 23.88
CA LEU A 132 25.44 4.74 25.05
C LEU A 132 26.25 4.42 26.31
N GLU A 133 26.27 5.34 27.28
CA GLU A 133 26.86 5.06 28.59
C GLU A 133 25.88 4.24 29.46
N GLU A 134 26.40 3.36 30.30
CA GLU A 134 25.60 2.70 31.33
C GLU A 134 24.91 3.74 32.22
N SER A 135 23.60 3.67 32.34
CA SER A 135 22.83 4.62 33.12
C SER A 135 21.50 4.03 33.59
N THR A 136 20.91 4.66 34.61
CA THR A 136 19.59 4.27 35.14
C THR A 136 18.44 5.11 34.57
N ASP A 137 18.69 6.34 34.14
CA ASP A 137 17.62 7.30 33.80
C ASP A 137 18.07 8.42 32.83
N TYR A 138 19.10 8.21 32.01
CA TYR A 138 19.65 9.29 31.19
C TYR A 138 18.92 9.46 29.86
N TYR A 139 18.75 8.38 29.10
CA TYR A 139 18.21 8.45 27.75
C TYR A 139 16.70 8.43 27.74
N THR A 140 16.09 9.27 26.92
CA THR A 140 14.65 9.24 26.66
C THR A 140 14.31 8.23 25.55
N VAL A 141 13.07 7.72 25.55
CA VAL A 141 12.53 6.94 24.43
C VAL A 141 12.71 7.68 23.12
N ASP A 142 12.40 8.99 23.09
CA ASP A 142 12.58 9.87 21.91
C ASP A 142 14.00 9.84 21.36
N ALA A 143 15.00 10.01 22.22
CA ALA A 143 16.40 9.99 21.81
C ALA A 143 16.84 8.60 21.29
N LEU A 144 16.36 7.52 21.90
CA LEU A 144 16.68 6.16 21.46
C LEU A 144 16.00 5.80 20.14
N ILE A 145 14.78 6.30 19.88
CA ILE A 145 14.13 6.19 18.57
C ILE A 145 14.97 6.91 17.50
N ASP A 146 15.42 8.13 17.75
CA ASP A 146 16.30 8.85 16.82
C ASP A 146 17.59 8.09 16.54
N ALA A 147 18.23 7.54 17.57
CA ALA A 147 19.43 6.74 17.43
C ALA A 147 19.20 5.48 16.58
N ALA A 148 18.03 4.83 16.74
CA ALA A 148 17.63 3.63 15.97
C ALA A 148 17.29 3.96 14.51
N VAL A 149 16.58 5.06 14.26
CA VAL A 149 16.13 5.46 12.92
C VAL A 149 17.27 6.08 12.12
N ILE A 150 17.92 7.13 12.63
CA ILE A 150 18.91 7.92 11.91
C ILE A 150 20.23 7.16 11.83
N GLY A 151 20.81 6.83 12.99
CA GLY A 151 22.11 6.17 13.09
C GLY A 151 22.08 4.66 12.96
N SER A 152 20.89 4.08 12.80
CA SER A 152 20.70 2.61 12.82
C SER A 152 21.29 1.93 14.07
N GLY A 153 21.29 2.61 15.23
CA GLY A 153 21.92 2.18 16.48
C GLY A 153 21.28 0.88 17.02
N ASN A 154 22.05 -0.22 17.01
CA ASN A 154 21.57 -1.53 17.48
C ASN A 154 21.27 -1.49 19.00
N ALA A 155 22.20 -0.95 19.78
CA ALA A 155 22.07 -0.85 21.22
C ALA A 155 20.87 0.00 21.67
N ALA A 156 20.49 1.02 20.87
CA ALA A 156 19.32 1.85 21.18
C ALA A 156 18.03 1.04 21.14
N VAL A 157 17.89 0.14 20.15
CA VAL A 157 16.72 -0.76 20.05
C VAL A 157 16.76 -1.77 21.20
N VAL A 158 17.92 -2.34 21.53
CA VAL A 158 18.04 -3.31 22.63
C VAL A 158 17.71 -2.65 23.99
N ALA A 159 18.13 -1.38 24.22
CA ALA A 159 17.75 -0.65 25.42
C ALA A 159 16.22 -0.48 25.55
N LEU A 160 15.56 -0.10 24.45
CA LEU A 160 14.09 -0.03 24.41
C LEU A 160 13.45 -1.41 24.67
N ALA A 161 13.99 -2.45 24.05
CA ALA A 161 13.53 -3.84 24.20
C ALA A 161 13.64 -4.32 25.66
N GLU A 162 14.81 -4.13 26.31
CA GLU A 162 14.99 -4.50 27.71
C GLU A 162 14.05 -3.71 28.64
N TYR A 163 13.82 -2.43 28.34
CA TYR A 163 12.92 -1.61 29.16
C TYR A 163 11.46 -2.06 29.05
N ILE A 164 10.98 -2.32 27.83
CA ILE A 164 9.57 -2.65 27.56
C ILE A 164 9.25 -4.08 28.01
N ALA A 165 10.09 -5.05 27.63
CA ALA A 165 9.80 -6.48 27.82
C ALA A 165 10.65 -7.17 28.93
N GLY A 166 11.60 -6.45 29.52
CA GLY A 166 12.52 -6.98 30.54
C GLY A 166 13.71 -7.76 29.98
N SER A 167 13.70 -8.11 28.68
CA SER A 167 14.82 -8.70 27.95
C SER A 167 14.64 -8.52 26.44
N GLU A 168 15.75 -8.55 25.69
CA GLU A 168 15.68 -8.53 24.23
C GLU A 168 14.90 -9.73 23.67
N GLN A 169 15.08 -10.93 24.26
CA GLN A 169 14.36 -12.13 23.84
C GLN A 169 12.85 -11.98 23.97
N SER A 170 12.36 -11.49 25.14
CA SER A 170 10.92 -11.28 25.34
C SER A 170 10.37 -10.20 24.43
N PHE A 171 11.19 -9.22 24.06
CA PHE A 171 10.79 -8.21 23.08
C PHE A 171 10.69 -8.77 21.65
N VAL A 172 11.57 -9.70 21.26
CA VAL A 172 11.45 -10.44 20.00
C VAL A 172 10.13 -11.22 19.96
N GLU A 173 9.69 -11.81 21.09
CA GLU A 173 8.37 -12.45 21.17
C GLU A 173 7.22 -11.44 20.93
N MET A 174 7.33 -10.19 21.44
CA MET A 174 6.36 -9.12 21.11
C MET A 174 6.40 -8.72 19.64
N MET A 175 7.57 -8.74 19.01
CA MET A 175 7.70 -8.50 17.56
C MET A 175 7.05 -9.63 16.74
N ASP A 176 7.22 -10.90 17.15
CA ASP A 176 6.54 -12.06 16.54
C ASP A 176 5.01 -11.93 16.65
N ASP A 177 4.52 -11.54 17.84
CA ASP A 177 3.09 -11.29 18.06
C ASP A 177 2.58 -10.16 17.15
N LYS A 178 3.34 -9.07 16.98
CA LYS A 178 2.98 -7.97 16.08
C LYS A 178 2.91 -8.42 14.63
N LEU A 179 3.88 -9.18 14.13
CA LEU A 179 3.84 -9.72 12.77
C LEU A 179 2.65 -10.67 12.57
N THR A 180 2.35 -11.48 13.58
CA THR A 180 1.16 -12.37 13.57
C THR A 180 -0.14 -11.57 13.55
N GLU A 181 -0.25 -10.49 14.31
CA GLU A 181 -1.38 -9.56 14.31
C GLU A 181 -1.59 -8.94 12.91
N LEU A 182 -0.48 -8.56 12.26
CA LEU A 182 -0.47 -8.09 10.87
C LEU A 182 -0.76 -9.20 9.85
N GLY A 183 -0.92 -10.47 10.28
CA GLY A 183 -1.21 -11.64 9.44
C GLY A 183 0.00 -12.22 8.70
N ILE A 184 1.21 -11.78 9.01
CA ILE A 184 2.45 -12.30 8.44
C ILE A 184 2.80 -13.63 9.10
N LYS A 185 3.20 -14.65 8.31
CA LYS A 185 3.40 -16.01 8.81
C LYS A 185 4.80 -16.56 8.56
N ASP A 186 5.42 -16.18 7.48
CA ASP A 186 6.70 -16.73 7.03
C ASP A 186 7.83 -15.75 7.36
N PHE A 187 8.36 -15.86 8.57
CA PHE A 187 9.49 -15.06 9.04
C PHE A 187 10.32 -15.83 10.08
N GLU A 188 11.55 -15.37 10.29
CA GLU A 188 12.43 -15.82 11.36
C GLU A 188 13.02 -14.59 12.05
N LEU A 189 12.78 -14.45 13.37
CA LEU A 189 13.37 -13.37 14.17
C LEU A 189 14.25 -13.95 15.30
N TYR A 190 15.43 -13.39 15.45
CA TYR A 190 16.43 -13.80 16.46
C TYR A 190 16.83 -12.63 17.35
N THR A 191 16.87 -11.39 16.82
CA THR A 191 17.28 -10.18 17.55
C THR A 191 16.33 -9.03 17.24
N ALA A 192 16.18 -8.12 18.19
CA ALA A 192 15.33 -6.93 18.01
C ALA A 192 15.95 -5.92 17.05
N SER A 193 17.25 -5.91 16.90
CA SER A 193 18.01 -4.95 16.09
C SER A 193 18.25 -5.39 14.65
N GLY A 194 18.08 -6.70 14.35
CA GLY A 194 18.42 -7.29 13.06
C GLY A 194 19.90 -7.66 12.91
N LEU A 195 20.66 -7.68 13.99
CA LEU A 195 21.95 -8.33 14.05
C LEU A 195 21.81 -9.86 13.96
N ALA A 196 22.88 -10.55 13.56
CA ALA A 196 22.92 -12.00 13.64
C ALA A 196 22.59 -12.51 15.06
N GLY A 197 21.94 -13.66 15.16
CA GLY A 197 21.43 -14.21 16.41
C GLY A 197 22.47 -14.35 17.52
N SER A 198 23.76 -14.56 17.16
CA SER A 198 24.86 -14.59 18.15
C SER A 198 25.04 -13.28 18.94
N TRP A 199 24.46 -12.19 18.49
CA TRP A 199 24.48 -10.88 19.17
C TRP A 199 23.27 -10.64 20.07
N LEU A 200 22.32 -11.59 20.19
CA LEU A 200 21.22 -11.46 21.13
C LEU A 200 21.74 -11.18 22.53
N THR A 201 21.25 -10.10 23.13
CA THR A 201 21.66 -9.68 24.48
C THR A 201 20.91 -10.51 25.53
N THR A 202 21.64 -11.06 26.48
CA THR A 202 21.07 -11.85 27.58
C THR A 202 21.21 -11.10 28.90
N THR A 203 20.14 -11.06 29.68
CA THR A 203 20.09 -10.34 30.96
C THR A 203 20.97 -10.95 32.08
N ASP A 204 21.33 -12.24 31.96
CA ASP A 204 22.17 -12.94 32.88
C ASP A 204 23.66 -13.00 32.48
N GLY A 205 24.01 -12.37 31.33
CA GLY A 205 25.36 -12.35 30.77
C GLY A 205 25.79 -13.68 30.16
N SER A 206 24.87 -14.62 29.93
CA SER A 206 25.16 -15.86 29.21
C SER A 206 25.39 -15.57 27.71
N ALA A 207 26.02 -16.51 26.98
CA ALA A 207 26.10 -16.40 25.54
C ALA A 207 24.71 -16.59 24.90
N SER A 208 24.48 -15.91 23.79
CA SER A 208 23.29 -16.14 22.98
C SER A 208 23.11 -17.61 22.63
N PRO A 209 21.90 -18.15 22.65
CA PRO A 209 21.61 -19.51 22.22
C PRO A 209 21.69 -19.68 20.68
N TYR A 210 21.80 -18.60 19.93
CA TYR A 210 21.83 -18.59 18.47
C TYR A 210 23.23 -18.46 17.91
N SER A 211 23.42 -18.88 16.65
CA SER A 211 24.69 -18.79 15.93
C SER A 211 24.79 -17.51 15.09
N ILE A 212 25.99 -17.27 14.55
CA ILE A 212 26.24 -16.15 13.63
C ILE A 212 25.52 -16.32 12.28
N ASP A 213 25.19 -17.55 11.91
CA ASP A 213 24.49 -17.87 10.65
C ASP A 213 22.96 -17.75 10.77
N GLN A 214 22.44 -17.38 11.93
CA GLN A 214 21.01 -17.14 12.15
C GLN A 214 20.77 -15.65 12.12
N GLU A 215 20.30 -15.15 10.99
CA GLU A 215 19.88 -13.75 10.78
C GLU A 215 18.36 -13.65 10.66
N ASN A 216 17.81 -12.50 10.96
CA ASN A 216 16.38 -12.26 10.76
C ASN A 216 16.03 -12.35 9.29
N MET A 217 15.03 -13.20 8.97
CA MET A 217 14.60 -13.50 7.61
C MET A 217 13.14 -13.13 7.41
N MET A 218 12.83 -12.49 6.29
CA MET A 218 11.48 -12.15 5.91
C MET A 218 11.36 -12.03 4.39
N GLN A 219 10.16 -12.12 3.85
CA GLN A 219 9.89 -11.86 2.44
C GLN A 219 9.94 -10.35 2.16
N ALA A 220 10.38 -9.93 0.97
CA ALA A 220 10.44 -8.51 0.61
C ALA A 220 9.04 -7.86 0.69
N ARG A 221 8.00 -8.57 0.27
CA ARG A 221 6.62 -8.12 0.37
C ARG A 221 6.18 -7.86 1.82
N ASP A 222 6.58 -8.72 2.78
CA ASP A 222 6.15 -8.66 4.16
C ASP A 222 6.81 -7.49 4.88
N ILE A 223 8.12 -7.31 4.71
CA ILE A 223 8.82 -6.17 5.31
C ILE A 223 8.40 -4.84 4.69
N LEU A 224 8.04 -4.82 3.40
CA LEU A 224 7.48 -3.63 2.75
C LEU A 224 6.09 -3.30 3.31
N PHE A 225 5.27 -4.33 3.58
CA PHE A 225 3.98 -4.16 4.23
C PHE A 225 4.12 -3.58 5.63
N VAL A 226 5.02 -4.13 6.46
CA VAL A 226 5.32 -3.56 7.79
C VAL A 226 5.74 -2.11 7.68
N ALA A 227 6.59 -1.78 6.72
CA ALA A 227 7.05 -0.42 6.48
C ALA A 227 5.91 0.52 6.11
N ARG A 228 4.96 0.05 5.28
CA ARG A 228 3.76 0.80 4.92
C ARG A 228 2.86 1.05 6.12
N GLU A 229 2.58 0.00 6.88
CA GLU A 229 1.66 0.10 8.02
C GLU A 229 2.22 1.00 9.13
N ILE A 230 3.52 0.90 9.46
CA ILE A 230 4.12 1.78 10.47
C ILE A 230 4.13 3.25 10.03
N VAL A 231 4.36 3.55 8.74
CA VAL A 231 4.32 4.92 8.22
C VAL A 231 2.89 5.46 8.22
N ASN A 232 1.90 4.62 7.87
CA ASN A 232 0.49 5.02 7.88
C ASN A 232 -0.01 5.31 9.30
N GLU A 233 0.36 4.48 10.26
CA GLU A 233 -0.11 4.59 11.65
C GLU A 233 0.71 5.61 12.45
N TYR A 234 2.03 5.66 12.20
CA TYR A 234 2.99 6.52 12.90
C TYR A 234 3.90 7.28 11.93
N PRO A 235 3.39 8.32 11.24
CA PRO A 235 4.14 9.07 10.21
C PRO A 235 5.41 9.75 10.75
N ASP A 236 5.55 9.95 12.05
CA ASP A 236 6.75 10.45 12.72
C ASP A 236 8.00 9.61 12.37
N VAL A 237 7.86 8.31 12.11
CA VAL A 237 8.96 7.43 11.68
C VAL A 237 9.57 7.91 10.36
N LEU A 238 8.73 8.30 9.39
CA LEU A 238 9.18 8.83 8.12
C LEU A 238 9.86 10.20 8.29
N GLU A 239 9.27 11.08 9.11
CA GLU A 239 9.87 12.39 9.38
C GLU A 239 11.27 12.26 9.98
N ARG A 240 11.46 11.38 10.96
CA ARG A 240 12.77 11.10 11.57
C ARG A 240 13.76 10.51 10.59
N SER A 241 13.33 9.63 9.72
CA SER A 241 14.19 8.96 8.74
C SER A 241 14.70 9.90 7.63
N ASN A 242 14.09 11.07 7.46
CA ASN A 242 14.51 12.11 6.52
C ASN A 242 15.56 13.06 7.09
N VAL A 243 15.96 12.87 8.34
CA VAL A 243 17.02 13.69 8.97
C VAL A 243 18.38 13.17 8.53
N THR A 244 19.18 14.02 7.89
CA THR A 244 20.55 13.67 7.42
C THR A 244 21.51 13.51 8.57
N SER A 245 21.43 14.41 9.57
CA SER A 245 22.24 14.32 10.79
C SER A 245 21.55 15.01 11.97
N LYS A 246 21.81 14.53 13.19
CA LYS A 246 21.24 15.07 14.43
C LYS A 246 22.23 14.90 15.58
N GLU A 247 22.38 15.94 16.42
CA GLU A 247 23.16 15.83 17.64
C GLU A 247 22.46 14.91 18.64
N PHE A 248 23.20 13.97 19.20
CA PHE A 248 22.78 13.02 20.21
C PHE A 248 23.62 13.18 21.47
N GLN A 249 22.98 13.30 22.62
CA GLN A 249 23.67 13.48 23.90
C GLN A 249 24.04 12.11 24.48
N VAL A 250 25.34 11.80 24.50
CA VAL A 250 25.86 10.54 25.07
C VAL A 250 25.94 10.62 26.58
N SER A 251 26.44 11.78 27.11
CA SER A 251 26.51 12.06 28.54
C SER A 251 26.42 13.58 28.78
N ASP A 252 26.47 14.03 30.01
CA ASP A 252 26.47 15.47 30.35
C ASP A 252 27.56 16.27 29.66
N THR A 253 28.62 15.63 29.22
CA THR A 253 29.82 16.27 28.64
C THR A 253 30.18 15.83 27.24
N GLU A 254 29.49 14.82 26.71
CA GLU A 254 29.79 14.22 25.41
C GLU A 254 28.58 14.22 24.51
N THR A 255 28.74 14.68 23.27
CA THR A 255 27.77 14.59 22.18
C THR A 255 28.31 13.74 21.07
N TYR A 256 27.40 13.06 20.36
CA TYR A 256 27.66 12.27 19.17
C TYR A 256 26.76 12.76 18.04
N THR A 257 27.30 12.89 16.84
CA THR A 257 26.47 13.24 15.69
C THR A 257 25.89 11.95 15.06
N LEU A 258 24.59 11.79 15.13
CA LEU A 258 23.89 10.77 14.34
C LEU A 258 24.00 11.15 12.87
N GLU A 259 24.54 10.27 12.06
CA GLU A 259 24.57 10.43 10.61
C GLU A 259 23.58 9.42 9.99
N SER A 260 22.76 9.89 9.06
CA SER A 260 21.84 8.99 8.36
C SER A 260 22.61 7.97 7.53
N THR A 261 22.14 6.73 7.60
CA THR A 261 22.66 5.64 6.77
C THR A 261 22.07 5.61 5.37
N ASN A 262 21.08 6.48 5.07
CA ASN A 262 20.46 6.58 3.76
C ASN A 262 21.19 7.63 2.91
N LEU A 263 22.03 7.17 1.98
CA LEU A 263 22.81 8.05 1.10
C LEU A 263 22.00 8.63 -0.09
N PHE A 264 20.71 8.36 -0.21
CA PHE A 264 19.83 9.11 -1.12
C PHE A 264 19.44 10.48 -0.56
N LEU A 265 19.58 10.70 0.74
CA LEU A 265 19.23 11.97 1.36
C LEU A 265 20.20 13.11 0.95
N PRO A 266 19.77 14.39 1.05
CA PRO A 266 20.53 15.54 0.59
C PRO A 266 21.95 15.61 1.15
N GLY A 267 22.91 15.99 0.28
CA GLY A 267 24.32 16.12 0.61
C GLY A 267 25.14 14.84 0.55
N ASN A 268 24.54 13.71 0.22
CA ASN A 268 25.20 12.40 0.14
C ASN A 268 25.54 11.98 -1.29
N ALA A 269 26.27 10.87 -1.45
CA ALA A 269 26.85 10.43 -2.72
C ALA A 269 25.81 10.04 -3.79
N TYR A 270 24.63 9.60 -3.37
CA TYR A 270 23.55 9.12 -4.25
C TYR A 270 22.30 10.00 -4.12
N GLU A 271 22.46 11.26 -3.69
CA GLU A 271 21.35 12.21 -3.48
C GLU A 271 20.31 12.19 -4.59
N ARG A 272 19.04 12.08 -4.18
CA ARG A 272 17.86 12.17 -5.05
C ARG A 272 16.78 13.01 -4.38
N ASP A 273 16.33 14.04 -5.05
CA ASP A 273 15.30 14.97 -4.56
C ASP A 273 13.91 14.29 -4.44
N ASP A 274 13.71 13.17 -5.13
CA ASP A 274 12.46 12.41 -5.19
C ASP A 274 12.42 11.24 -4.20
N VAL A 275 13.43 11.08 -3.33
CA VAL A 275 13.51 10.01 -2.33
C VAL A 275 13.37 10.56 -0.93
N SER A 276 12.57 9.89 -0.11
CA SER A 276 12.46 10.12 1.33
C SER A 276 12.52 8.80 2.10
N GLY A 277 13.03 8.87 3.35
CA GLY A 277 13.15 7.75 4.26
C GLY A 277 13.84 6.54 3.64
N LEU A 278 13.57 5.30 4.08
CA LEU A 278 12.98 5.00 5.39
C LEU A 278 14.06 4.31 6.25
N LYS A 279 14.65 3.20 5.72
CA LYS A 279 15.63 2.41 6.48
C LYS A 279 16.57 1.64 5.57
N THR A 280 17.85 1.58 5.98
CA THR A 280 18.88 0.69 5.39
C THR A 280 19.15 -0.49 6.31
N GLY A 281 19.62 -1.60 5.73
CA GLY A 281 20.08 -2.79 6.45
C GLY A 281 21.39 -3.30 5.89
N THR A 282 22.25 -3.85 6.73
CA THR A 282 23.50 -4.52 6.32
C THR A 282 23.82 -5.61 7.31
N GLU A 283 23.94 -6.83 6.83
CA GLU A 283 24.39 -8.01 7.56
C GLU A 283 25.07 -9.00 6.60
N SER A 284 25.69 -10.05 7.13
CA SER A 284 26.55 -10.92 6.33
C SER A 284 25.78 -11.80 5.33
N ILE A 285 24.62 -12.33 5.72
CA ILE A 285 23.73 -13.13 4.86
C ILE A 285 22.78 -12.24 4.09
N ALA A 286 22.18 -11.26 4.79
CA ALA A 286 21.25 -10.31 4.19
C ALA A 286 21.87 -9.44 3.09
N GLY A 287 23.19 -9.28 3.06
CA GLY A 287 23.82 -8.30 2.18
C GLY A 287 23.44 -6.87 2.56
N ARG A 288 23.12 -6.04 1.57
CA ARG A 288 22.67 -4.65 1.74
C ARG A 288 21.26 -4.51 1.29
N CYS A 289 20.44 -3.99 2.19
CA CYS A 289 18.99 -3.83 2.04
C CYS A 289 18.60 -2.37 2.19
N ILE A 290 17.53 -1.94 1.54
CA ILE A 290 16.97 -0.60 1.72
C ILE A 290 15.47 -0.59 1.47
N ILE A 291 14.74 0.19 2.28
CA ILE A 291 13.38 0.63 2.00
C ILE A 291 13.40 2.16 1.84
N ILE A 292 12.75 2.65 0.79
CA ILE A 292 12.57 4.09 0.53
C ILE A 292 11.11 4.38 0.18
N MET A 293 10.72 5.64 0.34
CA MET A 293 9.56 6.23 -0.31
C MET A 293 10.00 7.15 -1.44
N SER A 294 9.21 7.21 -2.49
CA SER A 294 9.42 8.09 -3.65
C SER A 294 8.08 8.42 -4.31
N GLN A 295 8.11 9.05 -5.47
CA GLN A 295 6.91 9.43 -6.21
C GLN A 295 6.99 9.06 -7.68
N ILE A 296 5.84 8.64 -8.22
CA ILE A 296 5.57 8.56 -9.66
C ILE A 296 4.29 9.37 -9.91
N ASP A 297 4.31 10.32 -10.86
CA ASP A 297 3.17 11.19 -11.16
C ASP A 297 2.59 11.89 -9.92
N SER A 298 3.46 12.33 -8.99
CA SER A 298 3.10 12.97 -7.71
C SER A 298 2.31 12.06 -6.75
N ARG A 299 2.33 10.75 -6.96
CA ARG A 299 1.74 9.75 -6.09
C ARG A 299 2.81 8.95 -5.37
N ASP A 300 2.65 8.79 -4.07
CA ASP A 300 3.63 8.14 -3.22
C ASP A 300 3.71 6.64 -3.49
N ILE A 301 4.92 6.16 -3.71
CA ILE A 301 5.26 4.75 -3.81
C ILE A 301 6.23 4.35 -2.70
N MET A 302 6.20 3.10 -2.34
CA MET A 302 7.17 2.51 -1.41
C MET A 302 7.91 1.35 -2.08
N LEU A 303 9.22 1.30 -1.89
CA LEU A 303 10.12 0.36 -2.56
C LEU A 303 11.06 -0.28 -1.56
N VAL A 304 11.24 -1.62 -1.69
CA VAL A 304 12.27 -2.39 -0.99
C VAL A 304 13.20 -3.08 -2.00
N THR A 305 14.49 -3.07 -1.72
CA THR A 305 15.47 -3.95 -2.37
C THR A 305 16.30 -4.67 -1.32
N LEU A 306 16.55 -5.97 -1.53
CA LEU A 306 17.28 -6.86 -0.64
C LEU A 306 18.44 -7.54 -1.38
N GLY A 307 19.50 -7.89 -0.66
CA GLY A 307 20.54 -8.80 -1.12
C GLY A 307 21.66 -8.15 -1.94
N ALA A 308 21.78 -6.82 -2.03
CA ALA A 308 22.90 -6.22 -2.76
C ALA A 308 24.25 -6.61 -2.13
N GLU A 309 25.24 -6.98 -2.96
CA GLU A 309 26.57 -7.43 -2.48
C GLU A 309 27.38 -6.27 -1.90
N THR A 310 27.25 -5.06 -2.48
CA THR A 310 28.01 -3.88 -2.08
C THR A 310 27.09 -2.70 -1.75
N GLU A 311 27.64 -1.71 -1.06
CA GLU A 311 26.92 -0.47 -0.78
C GLU A 311 26.57 0.28 -2.08
N ASP A 312 27.50 0.36 -3.03
CA ASP A 312 27.28 0.97 -4.33
C ASP A 312 26.11 0.28 -5.07
N GLU A 313 26.08 -1.04 -5.12
CA GLU A 313 25.00 -1.79 -5.78
C GLU A 313 23.64 -1.54 -5.14
N ARG A 314 23.55 -1.43 -3.81
CA ARG A 314 22.31 -1.06 -3.12
C ARG A 314 21.72 0.24 -3.68
N TYR A 315 22.52 1.29 -3.80
CA TYR A 315 22.06 2.58 -4.27
C TYR A 315 21.90 2.65 -5.79
N VAL A 316 22.82 2.08 -6.53
CA VAL A 316 22.78 2.07 -8.00
C VAL A 316 21.57 1.27 -8.50
N ASN A 317 21.36 0.04 -8.01
CA ASN A 317 20.23 -0.78 -8.46
C ASN A 317 18.89 -0.21 -8.01
N THR A 318 18.80 0.26 -6.75
CA THR A 318 17.55 0.88 -6.24
C THR A 318 17.20 2.15 -7.02
N GLY A 319 18.18 3.03 -7.26
CA GLY A 319 17.97 4.25 -8.05
C GLY A 319 17.63 3.96 -9.52
N THR A 320 18.25 2.93 -10.10
CA THR A 320 17.95 2.48 -11.49
C THR A 320 16.53 1.92 -11.57
N LEU A 321 16.12 1.06 -10.63
CA LEU A 321 14.75 0.53 -10.57
C LEU A 321 13.74 1.67 -10.44
N LEU A 322 13.97 2.62 -9.52
CA LEU A 322 13.07 3.78 -9.36
C LEU A 322 12.94 4.57 -10.67
N THR A 323 14.07 4.89 -11.31
CA THR A 323 14.06 5.61 -12.60
C THR A 323 13.33 4.81 -13.69
N ALA A 324 13.57 3.49 -13.76
CA ALA A 324 12.90 2.63 -14.72
C ALA A 324 11.37 2.65 -14.54
N LEU A 325 10.88 2.60 -13.30
CA LEU A 325 9.45 2.67 -13.03
C LEU A 325 8.87 4.05 -13.39
N GLN A 326 9.56 5.13 -13.06
CA GLN A 326 9.17 6.50 -13.43
C GLN A 326 9.10 6.71 -14.95
N GLU A 327 9.95 6.02 -15.71
CA GLU A 327 9.98 6.07 -17.18
C GLU A 327 8.92 5.17 -17.83
N ASN A 328 8.40 4.15 -17.14
CA ASN A 328 7.56 3.12 -17.74
C ASN A 328 6.14 3.01 -17.17
N LEU A 329 5.84 3.66 -16.04
CA LEU A 329 4.51 3.65 -15.41
C LEU A 329 3.86 5.04 -15.43
N ALA A 330 2.54 5.05 -15.60
CA ALA A 330 1.71 6.24 -15.43
C ALA A 330 0.52 5.95 -14.50
N TYR A 331 0.17 6.92 -13.64
CA TYR A 331 -1.05 6.84 -12.86
C TYR A 331 -2.25 7.23 -13.72
N THR A 332 -3.00 6.22 -14.15
CA THR A 332 -4.03 6.33 -15.19
C THR A 332 -5.42 6.34 -14.58
N THR A 333 -6.19 7.40 -14.84
CA THR A 333 -7.60 7.49 -14.45
C THR A 333 -8.45 6.65 -15.39
N LEU A 334 -9.21 5.72 -14.83
CA LEU A 334 -10.17 4.87 -15.55
C LEU A 334 -11.56 5.51 -15.57
N TYR A 335 -11.99 6.04 -14.43
CA TYR A 335 -13.25 6.73 -14.23
C TYR A 335 -13.02 8.02 -13.48
N GLU A 336 -13.66 9.11 -13.88
CA GLU A 336 -13.69 10.36 -13.14
C GLU A 336 -15.02 10.52 -12.40
N GLU A 337 -14.97 10.98 -11.15
CA GLU A 337 -16.18 11.36 -10.41
C GLU A 337 -16.97 12.42 -11.19
N GLY A 338 -18.27 12.20 -11.32
CA GLY A 338 -19.17 13.10 -12.04
C GLY A 338 -19.12 12.98 -13.57
N ALA A 339 -18.21 12.16 -14.13
CA ALA A 339 -18.21 11.92 -15.56
C ALA A 339 -19.46 11.14 -15.99
N PRO A 340 -20.04 11.43 -17.17
CA PRO A 340 -21.23 10.74 -17.66
C PRO A 340 -20.98 9.26 -17.88
N TRP A 341 -21.92 8.43 -17.43
CA TRP A 341 -21.94 7.00 -17.74
C TRP A 341 -22.62 6.78 -19.08
N LEU A 342 -21.83 6.58 -20.12
CA LEU A 342 -22.27 6.58 -21.52
C LEU A 342 -23.09 5.37 -22.02
N PRO A 343 -23.05 4.15 -21.42
CA PRO A 343 -23.84 3.03 -21.92
C PRO A 343 -25.36 3.21 -21.84
N ALA A 344 -25.86 4.18 -21.07
CA ALA A 344 -27.29 4.45 -20.97
C ALA A 344 -27.58 5.94 -20.94
N ASP A 345 -28.08 6.45 -22.06
CA ASP A 345 -28.74 7.74 -22.07
C ASP A 345 -30.07 7.63 -21.33
N ASN A 346 -30.26 8.45 -20.30
CA ASN A 346 -31.55 8.69 -19.66
C ASN A 346 -32.23 7.44 -19.07
N VAL A 347 -31.66 6.90 -17.99
CA VAL A 347 -32.21 5.74 -17.28
C VAL A 347 -33.57 6.08 -16.66
N ALA A 348 -34.57 5.27 -16.98
CA ALA A 348 -35.93 5.49 -16.50
C ALA A 348 -36.01 5.35 -14.97
N ILE A 349 -36.52 6.37 -14.29
CA ILE A 349 -36.76 6.38 -12.86
C ILE A 349 -38.22 6.10 -12.58
N TYR A 350 -38.49 4.92 -12.08
CA TYR A 350 -39.82 4.55 -11.63
C TYR A 350 -40.15 5.31 -10.33
N GLN A 351 -41.22 6.06 -10.28
CA GLN A 351 -41.65 6.89 -9.14
C GLN A 351 -40.91 8.23 -8.96
N GLY A 352 -40.00 8.64 -9.85
CA GLY A 352 -39.40 9.97 -9.82
C GLY A 352 -40.29 11.05 -10.42
N VAL A 353 -40.00 12.33 -10.12
CA VAL A 353 -40.67 13.51 -10.71
C VAL A 353 -40.39 13.57 -12.20
N VAL A 354 -39.19 13.15 -12.61
CA VAL A 354 -38.77 13.02 -14.00
C VAL A 354 -38.88 11.57 -14.46
N SER A 355 -39.08 11.36 -15.75
CA SER A 355 -39.22 10.01 -16.33
C SER A 355 -37.89 9.30 -16.53
N GLY A 356 -36.80 10.03 -16.49
CA GLY A 356 -35.46 9.49 -16.61
C GLY A 356 -34.40 10.51 -16.17
N VAL A 357 -33.20 10.06 -15.91
CA VAL A 357 -32.06 10.86 -15.48
C VAL A 357 -30.78 10.30 -16.10
N ASP A 358 -29.86 11.16 -16.44
CA ASP A 358 -28.50 10.76 -16.79
C ASP A 358 -27.77 10.23 -15.55
N LEU A 359 -26.84 9.33 -15.74
CA LEU A 359 -26.05 8.74 -14.67
C LEU A 359 -24.59 9.15 -14.78
N ASN A 360 -23.97 9.36 -13.64
CA ASN A 360 -22.55 9.70 -13.52
C ASN A 360 -21.82 8.70 -12.63
N TYR A 361 -20.50 8.59 -12.81
CA TYR A 361 -19.66 7.85 -11.88
C TYR A 361 -19.62 8.53 -10.51
N ALA A 362 -19.72 7.75 -9.44
CA ALA A 362 -19.81 8.25 -8.07
C ALA A 362 -18.45 8.61 -7.45
N LYS A 363 -17.37 8.05 -7.98
CA LYS A 363 -15.98 8.32 -7.51
C LYS A 363 -14.99 8.20 -8.67
N THR A 364 -13.82 8.83 -8.50
CA THR A 364 -12.69 8.60 -9.40
C THR A 364 -12.03 7.27 -9.07
N ASN A 365 -11.75 6.46 -10.08
CA ASN A 365 -10.90 5.28 -9.98
C ASN A 365 -9.71 5.44 -10.91
N ALA A 366 -8.52 5.23 -10.36
CA ALA A 366 -7.26 5.30 -11.08
C ALA A 366 -6.27 4.29 -10.52
N LEU A 367 -5.31 3.86 -11.33
CA LEU A 367 -4.24 2.96 -10.93
C LEU A 367 -3.00 3.18 -11.79
N PHE A 368 -1.87 2.62 -11.36
CA PHE A 368 -0.68 2.60 -12.18
C PHE A 368 -0.78 1.57 -13.29
N LEU A 369 -0.42 1.98 -14.49
CA LEU A 369 -0.31 1.10 -15.66
C LEU A 369 0.97 1.42 -16.43
N PRO A 370 1.57 0.44 -17.14
CA PRO A 370 2.61 0.71 -18.13
C PRO A 370 2.11 1.69 -19.19
N TYR A 371 2.98 2.58 -19.65
CA TYR A 371 2.60 3.58 -20.67
C TYR A 371 1.97 2.98 -21.93
N ASN A 372 2.38 1.76 -22.32
CA ASN A 372 1.87 1.08 -23.51
C ASN A 372 0.86 -0.02 -23.17
N TYR A 373 0.23 0.03 -21.99
CA TYR A 373 -0.73 -0.99 -21.57
C TYR A 373 -1.99 -0.92 -22.44
N ASP A 374 -2.33 -2.04 -23.07
CA ASP A 374 -3.50 -2.17 -23.94
C ASP A 374 -4.75 -2.47 -23.08
N LEU A 375 -5.39 -1.40 -22.59
CA LEU A 375 -6.62 -1.50 -21.79
C LEU A 375 -7.77 -2.16 -22.56
N GLU A 376 -7.86 -1.95 -23.88
CA GLU A 376 -8.97 -2.48 -24.69
C GLU A 376 -8.94 -4.01 -24.73
N ASN A 377 -7.75 -4.61 -24.87
CA ASN A 377 -7.60 -6.06 -24.96
C ASN A 377 -7.39 -6.73 -23.59
N ASN A 378 -6.95 -5.98 -22.57
CA ASN A 378 -6.58 -6.52 -21.26
C ASN A 378 -7.53 -6.13 -20.13
N SER A 379 -8.67 -5.51 -20.42
CA SER A 379 -9.67 -5.20 -19.42
C SER A 379 -11.05 -5.72 -19.78
N THR A 380 -11.87 -6.01 -18.78
CA THR A 380 -13.29 -6.31 -18.91
C THR A 380 -14.08 -5.38 -18.00
N THR A 381 -15.14 -4.78 -18.54
CA THR A 381 -16.06 -3.96 -17.76
C THR A 381 -17.37 -4.73 -17.58
N THR A 382 -17.78 -4.93 -16.33
CA THR A 382 -19.07 -5.50 -16.00
C THR A 382 -19.90 -4.47 -15.25
N TYR A 383 -21.19 -4.47 -15.43
CA TYR A 383 -22.09 -3.60 -14.69
C TYR A 383 -23.30 -4.41 -14.19
N ASP A 384 -23.74 -4.07 -12.99
CA ASP A 384 -24.97 -4.64 -12.41
C ASP A 384 -26.10 -3.62 -12.56
N ALA A 385 -27.17 -4.06 -13.21
CA ALA A 385 -28.35 -3.25 -13.48
C ALA A 385 -29.46 -3.38 -12.42
N ALA A 386 -29.15 -3.82 -11.19
CA ALA A 386 -30.11 -3.98 -10.12
C ALA A 386 -30.56 -2.64 -9.53
N PHE A 387 -31.81 -2.25 -9.78
CA PHE A 387 -32.48 -1.17 -9.07
C PHE A 387 -33.01 -1.68 -7.73
N GLN A 388 -32.43 -1.24 -6.61
CA GLN A 388 -33.00 -1.50 -5.29
C GLN A 388 -33.73 -0.26 -4.77
N TYR A 389 -34.96 -0.43 -4.35
CA TYR A 389 -35.74 0.58 -3.64
C TYR A 389 -35.65 0.31 -2.14
N ASP A 390 -35.53 1.38 -1.34
CA ASP A 390 -35.58 1.19 0.11
C ASP A 390 -36.98 0.72 0.56
N ALA A 391 -37.04 0.01 1.68
CA ALA A 391 -38.27 -0.55 2.21
C ALA A 391 -39.30 0.53 2.62
N VAL A 392 -38.94 1.81 2.65
CA VAL A 392 -39.78 2.94 3.05
C VAL A 392 -40.34 3.68 1.83
N GLY A 393 -39.92 3.27 0.63
CA GLY A 393 -40.38 3.85 -0.62
C GLY A 393 -39.81 5.23 -0.91
N ASN A 394 -38.66 5.56 -0.36
CA ASN A 394 -37.85 6.66 -0.86
C ASN A 394 -37.08 6.16 -2.05
N LEU A 395 -37.03 6.96 -3.11
CA LEU A 395 -36.08 6.81 -4.19
C LEU A 395 -34.68 7.23 -3.70
N ALA A 396 -34.23 6.65 -2.60
CA ALA A 396 -32.82 6.49 -2.48
C ALA A 396 -32.48 5.45 -3.53
N LEU A 397 -31.71 5.82 -4.54
CA LEU A 397 -30.89 4.88 -5.28
C LEU A 397 -29.91 4.30 -4.26
N THR A 398 -30.42 3.42 -3.39
CA THR A 398 -29.70 2.79 -2.27
C THR A 398 -28.86 1.61 -2.74
N ALA A 399 -29.03 1.21 -3.99
CA ALA A 399 -28.04 0.42 -4.69
C ALA A 399 -27.84 1.10 -6.05
N PRO A 400 -26.82 1.95 -6.15
CA PRO A 400 -26.42 2.48 -7.43
C PRO A 400 -26.05 1.31 -8.34
N LEU A 401 -26.29 1.47 -9.64
CA LEU A 401 -25.63 0.65 -10.63
C LEU A 401 -24.15 0.68 -10.34
N SER A 402 -23.51 -0.46 -10.19
CA SER A 402 -22.07 -0.54 -10.02
C SER A 402 -21.43 -0.95 -11.34
N VAL A 403 -20.32 -0.29 -11.65
CA VAL A 403 -19.42 -0.67 -12.74
C VAL A 403 -18.16 -1.20 -12.09
N ASP A 404 -17.76 -2.39 -12.47
CA ASP A 404 -16.52 -3.02 -12.05
C ASP A 404 -15.66 -3.28 -13.27
N GLN A 405 -14.41 -2.80 -13.22
CA GLN A 405 -13.43 -3.02 -14.27
C GLN A 405 -12.32 -3.92 -13.75
N SER A 406 -12.24 -5.12 -14.30
CA SER A 406 -11.12 -6.02 -14.09
C SER A 406 -10.04 -5.78 -15.12
N ILE A 407 -8.83 -5.50 -14.66
CA ILE A 407 -7.64 -5.34 -15.48
C ILE A 407 -6.74 -6.53 -15.25
N ASN A 408 -6.36 -7.23 -16.31
CA ASN A 408 -5.64 -8.50 -16.23
C ASN A 408 -4.41 -8.40 -15.35
N THR A 409 -4.48 -8.95 -14.15
CA THR A 409 -3.43 -9.14 -13.14
C THR A 409 -2.53 -7.96 -12.81
N PHE A 410 -2.61 -6.81 -13.53
CA PHE A 410 -1.81 -5.63 -13.22
C PHE A 410 -2.39 -4.79 -12.06
N ASN A 411 -3.65 -4.99 -11.71
CA ASN A 411 -4.29 -4.39 -10.54
C ASN A 411 -4.25 -5.29 -9.29
N THR A 412 -3.31 -6.24 -9.25
CA THR A 412 -3.17 -7.12 -8.09
C THR A 412 -2.50 -6.40 -6.93
N THR A 413 -2.96 -6.71 -5.73
CA THR A 413 -2.30 -6.42 -4.48
C THR A 413 -1.75 -7.70 -3.87
N VAL A 414 -0.82 -7.56 -2.94
CA VAL A 414 -0.33 -8.72 -2.20
C VAL A 414 -1.47 -9.30 -1.37
N ASN A 415 -1.82 -10.53 -1.64
CA ASN A 415 -2.84 -11.25 -0.89
C ASN A 415 -2.14 -12.10 0.17
N PHE A 416 -2.03 -11.56 1.39
CA PHE A 416 -1.64 -12.31 2.56
C PHE A 416 -2.91 -12.69 3.29
N ASP A 417 -3.31 -13.96 3.19
CA ASP A 417 -4.43 -14.51 3.94
C ASP A 417 -5.69 -13.61 3.93
N GLU A 418 -6.13 -13.22 2.75
CA GLU A 418 -7.36 -12.46 2.45
C GLU A 418 -7.55 -11.12 3.23
N SER A 419 -6.70 -10.81 4.22
CA SER A 419 -6.93 -9.70 5.15
C SER A 419 -5.92 -8.55 5.06
N LEU A 420 -4.72 -8.74 4.51
CA LEU A 420 -3.64 -7.75 4.64
C LEU A 420 -3.63 -6.66 3.58
N PHE A 421 -3.95 -7.02 2.35
CA PHE A 421 -4.27 -6.06 1.31
C PHE A 421 -5.60 -6.43 0.70
N ASN A 422 -6.58 -5.57 0.83
CA ASN A 422 -7.81 -5.71 0.06
C ASN A 422 -7.46 -5.67 -1.43
N GLN A 423 -8.18 -6.44 -2.23
CA GLN A 423 -8.15 -6.26 -3.68
C GLN A 423 -8.40 -4.78 -3.98
N LEU A 424 -7.72 -4.26 -5.01
CA LEU A 424 -8.01 -2.90 -5.48
C LEU A 424 -9.52 -2.79 -5.74
N ASP A 425 -10.18 -1.87 -5.05
CA ASP A 425 -11.60 -1.59 -5.28
C ASP A 425 -11.77 -0.79 -6.58
N MET A 426 -11.87 -1.52 -7.68
CA MET A 426 -12.13 -0.96 -9.01
C MET A 426 -13.62 -0.77 -9.26
N SER A 427 -14.50 -1.16 -8.32
CA SER A 427 -15.93 -0.91 -8.42
C SER A 427 -16.25 0.57 -8.37
N ASN A 428 -17.17 1.02 -9.20
CA ASN A 428 -17.65 2.40 -9.17
C ASN A 428 -19.17 2.43 -9.19
N ALA A 429 -19.75 3.10 -8.21
CA ALA A 429 -21.18 3.32 -8.15
C ALA A 429 -21.59 4.33 -9.24
N ILE A 430 -22.73 4.06 -9.88
CA ILE A 430 -23.36 4.97 -10.83
C ILE A 430 -24.50 5.69 -10.11
N VAL A 431 -24.47 7.01 -10.10
CA VAL A 431 -25.43 7.87 -9.41
C VAL A 431 -26.16 8.78 -10.39
N PRO A 432 -27.37 9.26 -10.06
CA PRO A 432 -28.03 10.28 -10.87
C PRO A 432 -27.17 11.54 -11.02
N ALA A 433 -27.14 12.09 -12.23
CA ALA A 433 -26.44 13.36 -12.51
C ALA A 433 -27.07 14.56 -11.75
N GLU A 434 -28.32 14.43 -11.34
CA GLU A 434 -29.07 15.43 -10.60
C GLU A 434 -30.00 14.77 -9.58
N ASP A 435 -30.34 15.51 -8.51
CA ASP A 435 -31.27 15.03 -7.50
C ASP A 435 -32.67 14.84 -8.09
N VAL A 436 -33.27 13.70 -7.81
CA VAL A 436 -34.60 13.37 -8.27
C VAL A 436 -35.57 13.24 -7.11
N ASP A 437 -36.52 14.15 -7.05
CA ASP A 437 -37.58 14.13 -6.04
C ASP A 437 -38.60 13.01 -6.31
N LYS A 438 -39.11 12.44 -5.23
CA LYS A 438 -40.17 11.44 -5.28
C LYS A 438 -41.53 12.08 -5.59
N VAL A 439 -42.23 11.54 -6.58
CA VAL A 439 -43.62 11.96 -6.81
C VAL A 439 -44.57 11.36 -5.77
N SER A 440 -45.64 12.12 -5.47
CA SER A 440 -46.68 11.59 -4.59
C SER A 440 -47.31 10.31 -5.13
N ILE A 441 -47.83 9.48 -4.23
CA ILE A 441 -48.47 8.19 -4.58
C ILE A 441 -49.63 8.37 -5.58
N VAL A 442 -50.30 9.54 -5.53
CA VAL A 442 -51.39 9.87 -6.46
C VAL A 442 -50.89 10.06 -7.88
N VAL A 443 -49.73 10.70 -8.07
CA VAL A 443 -49.13 10.89 -9.37
C VAL A 443 -48.57 9.57 -9.91
N GLN A 444 -47.99 8.75 -9.03
CA GLN A 444 -47.52 7.41 -9.41
C GLN A 444 -48.67 6.52 -9.94
N VAL A 445 -49.80 6.49 -9.24
CA VAL A 445 -51.00 5.76 -9.68
C VAL A 445 -51.52 6.31 -10.99
N ALA A 446 -51.56 7.65 -11.15
CA ALA A 446 -51.99 8.29 -12.39
C ALA A 446 -51.13 7.90 -13.60
N ARG A 447 -49.79 7.85 -13.44
CA ARG A 447 -48.86 7.40 -14.50
C ARG A 447 -49.07 5.94 -14.87
N ILE A 448 -49.21 5.05 -13.87
CA ILE A 448 -49.47 3.66 -14.11
C ILE A 448 -50.78 3.46 -14.90
N MET A 449 -51.80 4.21 -14.55
CA MET A 449 -53.10 4.18 -15.28
C MET A 449 -52.98 4.72 -16.70
N GLU A 450 -52.19 5.75 -16.92
CA GLU A 450 -51.93 6.30 -18.26
C GLU A 450 -51.18 5.29 -19.15
N ASP A 451 -50.13 4.66 -18.61
CA ASP A 451 -49.37 3.62 -19.35
C ASP A 451 -50.21 2.39 -19.67
N LEU A 452 -51.04 1.94 -18.73
CA LEU A 452 -52.00 0.86 -18.98
C LEU A 452 -53.02 1.25 -20.04
N PHE A 453 -53.48 2.50 -20.08
CA PHE A 453 -54.42 2.98 -21.06
C PHE A 453 -53.77 3.11 -22.45
N LYS A 454 -52.53 3.59 -22.53
CA LYS A 454 -51.74 3.63 -23.78
C LYS A 454 -51.53 2.22 -24.34
N GLY A 455 -51.10 1.26 -23.53
CA GLY A 455 -50.91 -0.12 -23.96
C GLY A 455 -52.21 -0.76 -24.43
N TRP A 456 -53.33 -0.48 -23.75
CA TRP A 456 -54.64 -0.95 -24.18
C TRP A 456 -55.13 -0.34 -25.51
N MET A 457 -54.82 0.95 -25.74
CA MET A 457 -55.14 1.62 -27.00
C MET A 457 -54.32 1.08 -28.17
N GLU A 458 -53.01 0.78 -27.93
CA GLU A 458 -52.12 0.18 -28.93
C GLU A 458 -52.59 -1.25 -29.31
N ASP A 459 -53.02 -2.06 -28.30
CA ASP A 459 -53.58 -3.38 -28.53
C ASP A 459 -54.87 -3.32 -29.35
N ILE A 460 -55.72 -2.33 -29.09
CA ILE A 460 -56.96 -2.13 -29.89
C ILE A 460 -56.62 -1.72 -31.32
N GLN A 461 -55.66 -0.81 -31.53
CA GLN A 461 -55.21 -0.42 -32.87
C GLN A 461 -54.61 -1.59 -33.65
N GLY A 462 -53.87 -2.48 -32.96
CA GLY A 462 -53.31 -3.69 -33.56
C GLY A 462 -54.34 -4.73 -33.97
N VAL A 463 -55.56 -4.68 -33.42
CA VAL A 463 -56.70 -5.58 -33.81
C VAL A 463 -57.49 -5.05 -35.02
N PHE A 464 -57.38 -3.75 -35.32
CA PHE A 464 -58.09 -3.10 -36.42
C PHE A 464 -57.21 -2.85 -37.66
N ASN A 465 -55.91 -3.16 -37.61
CA ASN A 465 -55.00 -3.24 -38.74
C ASN A 465 -54.74 -4.68 -39.15
#